data_d7174ce90871ac1de6c004b269b13ddc
#
_entry.id   d7174ce90871ac1de6c004b269b13ddc
#
_cell.length_a   1.000
_cell.length_b   1.000
_cell.length_c   1.000
_cell.angle_alpha   90.00
_cell.angle_beta   90.00
_cell.angle_gamma   90.00
#
_symmetry.space_group_name_H-M   'P 1'
#
loop_
_entity.id
_entity.type
_entity.pdbx_description
1 polymer ?
#
loop_
_entity_poly.entity_id
_entity_poly.type
_entity_poly.pdbx_seq_one_letter_code
_entity_poly.pdbx_strand_id
1 'polypeptide(L)'
;WANTTVHIKSALSDESRAELNALVEEFCQDYIAQHSETANKNDLSALFNIGYGLYVVTSNDGRRDNGLIVNTVSQVTNTPNRIAVTINKANYSHHVIKQTGIMNLNCLSTEAPFDIFQTFGFQSGRTVDKFAGAGIQPLYSDNGLAFLPKYINSFMSLKVEQYIDMDTHGMFICSITESRVISKVETMTYNYYQNNVKPKPATEGKKGFVCKVCGYIYEGDELPEDFICPLCKHGVADFEPIEG
;
A
#
# COMPACT_ATOMS: atom_id res chain seq x y z
N TRP A 1 25.90 31.00 14.42
CA TRP A 1 26.44 32.30 13.97
C TRP A 1 27.12 32.07 12.63
N ALA A 2 26.81 32.93 11.60
CA ALA A 2 27.48 32.86 10.31
C ALA A 2 28.96 33.33 10.44
N ASN A 3 29.84 32.67 9.70
CA ASN A 3 31.24 33.09 9.60
C ASN A 3 31.44 34.18 8.53
N THR A 4 30.45 34.34 7.65
CA THR A 4 30.47 35.30 6.54
C THR A 4 29.86 36.64 6.99
N THR A 5 30.49 37.74 6.66
CA THR A 5 30.03 39.10 6.94
C THR A 5 29.93 39.89 5.63
N VAL A 6 28.81 40.59 5.43
CA VAL A 6 28.58 41.41 4.23
C VAL A 6 28.76 42.88 4.56
N HIS A 7 29.61 43.59 3.81
CA HIS A 7 29.87 44.99 3.96
C HIS A 7 29.30 45.80 2.77
N ILE A 8 28.18 46.52 3.00
CA ILE A 8 27.57 47.39 1.99
C ILE A 8 27.80 48.85 2.38
N LYS A 9 28.57 49.60 1.60
CA LYS A 9 28.90 51.00 1.91
C LYS A 9 27.86 51.99 1.40
N SER A 10 27.46 51.96 0.14
CA SER A 10 26.47 52.89 -0.43
C SER A 10 25.66 52.31 -1.60
N ALA A 11 26.21 51.33 -2.31
CA ALA A 11 25.56 50.60 -3.38
C ALA A 11 26.07 49.16 -3.38
N LEU A 12 25.27 48.25 -3.92
CA LEU A 12 25.62 46.85 -4.05
C LEU A 12 26.66 46.70 -5.16
N SER A 13 27.94 46.60 -4.78
CA SER A 13 29.05 46.28 -5.68
C SER A 13 29.06 44.78 -6.02
N ASP A 14 29.83 44.38 -7.04
CA ASP A 14 30.00 42.97 -7.37
C ASP A 14 30.64 42.19 -6.20
N GLU A 15 31.52 42.82 -5.45
CA GLU A 15 32.14 42.27 -4.25
C GLU A 15 31.09 42.04 -3.13
N SER A 16 30.24 43.03 -2.85
CA SER A 16 29.16 42.91 -1.88
C SER A 16 28.10 41.90 -2.30
N ARG A 17 27.89 41.70 -3.60
CA ARG A 17 27.03 40.63 -4.14
C ARG A 17 27.60 39.25 -3.86
N ALA A 18 28.92 39.10 -4.07
CA ALA A 18 29.56 37.81 -3.81
C ALA A 18 29.51 37.45 -2.31
N GLU A 19 29.78 38.45 -1.42
CA GLU A 19 29.65 38.27 0.04
C GLU A 19 28.21 37.93 0.45
N LEU A 20 27.20 38.59 -0.14
CA LEU A 20 25.79 38.29 0.12
C LEU A 20 25.40 36.87 -0.33
N ASN A 21 25.86 36.43 -1.50
CA ASN A 21 25.61 35.09 -1.99
C ASN A 21 26.26 34.04 -1.07
N ALA A 22 27.52 34.28 -0.63
CA ALA A 22 28.18 33.37 0.31
C ALA A 22 27.45 33.29 1.67
N LEU A 23 26.92 34.42 2.15
CA LEU A 23 26.12 34.44 3.37
C LEU A 23 24.80 33.65 3.21
N VAL A 24 24.13 33.81 2.07
CA VAL A 24 22.91 33.06 1.75
C VAL A 24 23.21 31.55 1.68
N GLU A 25 24.30 31.18 1.03
CA GLU A 25 24.73 29.78 0.95
C GLU A 25 25.01 29.20 2.34
N GLU A 26 25.70 29.95 3.21
CA GLU A 26 26.01 29.50 4.58
C GLU A 26 24.73 29.26 5.43
N PHE A 27 23.73 30.14 5.32
CA PHE A 27 22.48 30.00 6.07
C PHE A 27 21.49 29.00 5.44
N CYS A 28 21.57 28.83 4.13
CA CYS A 28 20.62 28.03 3.39
C CYS A 28 21.18 26.67 2.93
N GLN A 29 22.37 26.28 3.42
CA GLN A 29 23.03 25.02 3.01
C GLN A 29 22.10 23.82 3.11
N ASP A 30 21.38 23.64 4.23
CA ASP A 30 20.47 22.55 4.42
C ASP A 30 19.25 22.63 3.48
N TYR A 31 18.74 23.83 3.26
CA TYR A 31 17.65 24.08 2.33
C TYR A 31 18.08 23.85 0.87
N ILE A 32 19.27 24.38 0.50
CA ILE A 32 19.82 24.19 -0.84
C ILE A 32 20.14 22.71 -1.10
N ALA A 33 20.68 21.98 -0.12
CA ALA A 33 20.95 20.55 -0.23
C ALA A 33 19.67 19.74 -0.43
N GLN A 34 18.58 20.12 0.25
CA GLN A 34 17.28 19.47 0.10
C GLN A 34 16.55 19.82 -1.21
N HIS A 35 16.84 21.02 -1.78
CA HIS A 35 16.14 21.54 -2.96
C HIS A 35 17.07 21.77 -4.16
N SER A 36 18.30 21.22 -4.13
CA SER A 36 19.23 21.31 -5.25
C SER A 36 18.65 20.62 -6.50
N GLU A 37 19.05 21.07 -7.68
CA GLU A 37 18.61 20.48 -8.96
C GLU A 37 18.97 18.99 -9.13
N THR A 38 19.82 18.45 -8.24
CA THR A 38 20.13 17.03 -8.13
C THR A 38 19.08 16.23 -7.33
N ALA A 39 18.12 16.90 -6.66
CA ALA A 39 16.98 16.21 -6.09
C ALA A 39 16.25 15.46 -7.20
N ASN A 40 16.07 14.15 -6.99
CA ASN A 40 15.38 13.28 -7.94
C ASN A 40 13.99 13.84 -8.23
N LYS A 41 13.78 14.43 -9.43
CA LYS A 41 12.51 15.02 -9.83
C LYS A 41 11.36 14.00 -9.86
N ASN A 42 11.68 12.71 -9.85
CA ASN A 42 10.75 11.58 -9.85
C ASN A 42 10.98 10.70 -8.60
N ASP A 43 10.95 11.29 -7.43
CA ASP A 43 10.98 10.52 -6.19
C ASP A 43 9.65 9.80 -5.98
N LEU A 44 9.63 8.52 -6.34
CA LEU A 44 8.46 7.65 -6.22
C LEU A 44 8.04 7.41 -4.77
N SER A 45 8.88 7.73 -3.79
CA SER A 45 8.51 7.65 -2.38
C SER A 45 7.35 8.59 -2.02
N ALA A 46 7.15 9.65 -2.82
CA ALA A 46 5.99 10.54 -2.71
C ALA A 46 4.65 9.79 -2.78
N LEU A 47 4.60 8.64 -3.48
CA LEU A 47 3.40 7.80 -3.59
C LEU A 47 2.97 7.21 -2.24
N PHE A 48 3.90 7.01 -1.29
CA PHE A 48 3.59 6.52 0.05
C PHE A 48 2.83 7.56 0.91
N ASN A 49 2.81 8.83 0.48
CA ASN A 49 2.03 9.87 1.15
C ASN A 49 0.55 9.90 0.72
N ILE A 50 0.17 9.10 -0.27
CA ILE A 50 -1.24 8.93 -0.62
C ILE A 50 -1.92 8.12 0.48
N GLY A 51 -2.96 8.68 1.10
CA GLY A 51 -3.72 8.01 2.15
C GLY A 51 -4.58 6.87 1.58
N TYR A 52 -4.39 5.66 2.11
CA TYR A 52 -5.18 4.48 1.72
C TYR A 52 -5.81 3.83 2.94
N GLY A 53 -7.07 3.38 2.78
CA GLY A 53 -7.64 2.35 3.63
C GLY A 53 -7.09 0.96 3.27
N LEU A 54 -7.37 -0.03 4.11
CA LEU A 54 -7.06 -1.43 3.82
C LEU A 54 -8.32 -2.29 3.86
N TYR A 55 -8.44 -3.15 2.87
CA TYR A 55 -9.64 -3.90 2.59
C TYR A 55 -9.31 -5.35 2.25
N VAL A 56 -10.24 -6.26 2.57
CA VAL A 56 -10.26 -7.59 1.98
C VAL A 56 -11.35 -7.61 0.90
N VAL A 57 -10.97 -7.81 -0.34
CA VAL A 57 -11.93 -8.09 -1.42
C VAL A 57 -12.12 -9.59 -1.50
N THR A 58 -13.36 -10.06 -1.44
CA THR A 58 -13.70 -11.47 -1.55
C THR A 58 -14.45 -11.77 -2.84
N SER A 59 -14.25 -12.96 -3.33
CA SER A 59 -14.85 -13.51 -4.55
C SER A 59 -14.96 -15.03 -4.46
N ASN A 60 -15.72 -15.67 -5.35
CA ASN A 60 -15.85 -17.11 -5.43
C ASN A 60 -15.69 -17.57 -6.89
N ASP A 61 -14.87 -18.58 -7.12
CA ASP A 61 -14.57 -19.13 -8.45
C ASP A 61 -15.54 -20.29 -8.87
N GLY A 62 -16.62 -20.49 -8.12
CA GLY A 62 -17.57 -21.58 -8.28
C GLY A 62 -17.16 -22.86 -7.53
N ARG A 63 -15.99 -22.89 -6.89
CA ARG A 63 -15.48 -24.04 -6.14
C ARG A 63 -15.20 -23.68 -4.68
N ARG A 64 -14.62 -22.50 -4.44
CA ARG A 64 -14.23 -22.03 -3.11
C ARG A 64 -14.22 -20.52 -3.02
N ASP A 65 -14.35 -20.04 -1.80
CA ASP A 65 -14.22 -18.64 -1.47
C ASP A 65 -12.75 -18.21 -1.53
N ASN A 66 -12.54 -17.05 -2.10
CA ASN A 66 -11.23 -16.40 -2.21
C ASN A 66 -11.27 -14.99 -1.66
N GLY A 67 -10.10 -14.46 -1.34
CA GLY A 67 -9.95 -13.07 -0.94
C GLY A 67 -8.53 -12.58 -1.17
N LEU A 68 -8.38 -11.24 -1.25
CA LEU A 68 -7.10 -10.58 -1.34
C LEU A 68 -7.13 -9.25 -0.59
N ILE A 69 -5.98 -8.82 -0.09
CA ILE A 69 -5.81 -7.46 0.45
C ILE A 69 -5.67 -6.48 -0.72
N VAL A 70 -6.40 -5.36 -0.63
CA VAL A 70 -6.25 -4.22 -1.51
C VAL A 70 -6.26 -2.92 -0.70
N ASN A 71 -5.59 -1.88 -1.21
CA ASN A 71 -5.61 -0.52 -0.68
C ASN A 71 -6.16 0.49 -1.68
N THR A 72 -6.35 0.09 -2.92
CA THR A 72 -6.77 0.92 -4.05
C THR A 72 -8.28 0.89 -4.24
N VAL A 73 -8.99 1.42 -3.25
CA VAL A 73 -10.45 1.56 -3.24
C VAL A 73 -10.83 3.00 -3.00
N SER A 74 -11.73 3.52 -3.81
CA SER A 74 -12.30 4.86 -3.61
C SER A 74 -13.74 4.96 -4.08
N GLN A 75 -14.54 5.79 -3.39
CA GLN A 75 -15.82 6.22 -3.94
C GLN A 75 -15.58 7.20 -5.08
N VAL A 76 -16.20 6.96 -6.23
CA VAL A 76 -16.01 7.80 -7.43
C VAL A 76 -17.24 8.64 -7.79
N THR A 77 -18.42 8.22 -7.38
CA THR A 77 -19.66 8.99 -7.54
C THR A 77 -20.59 8.78 -6.34
N ASN A 78 -21.49 9.73 -6.08
CA ASN A 78 -22.47 9.67 -5.00
C ASN A 78 -23.92 9.51 -5.48
N THR A 79 -24.20 9.80 -6.75
CA THR A 79 -25.54 9.66 -7.33
C THR A 79 -25.41 9.22 -8.81
N PRO A 80 -25.54 7.92 -9.09
CA PRO A 80 -25.60 6.80 -8.15
C PRO A 80 -24.27 6.57 -7.44
N ASN A 81 -24.31 5.92 -6.26
CA ASN A 81 -23.09 5.54 -5.56
C ASN A 81 -22.30 4.51 -6.37
N ARG A 82 -21.04 4.84 -6.64
CA ARG A 82 -20.08 3.91 -7.30
C ARG A 82 -18.76 3.88 -6.56
N ILE A 83 -18.19 2.69 -6.55
CA ILE A 83 -16.88 2.39 -5.95
C ILE A 83 -15.93 1.95 -7.07
N ALA A 84 -14.73 2.51 -7.11
CA ALA A 84 -13.63 1.98 -7.89
C ALA A 84 -12.78 1.05 -7.02
N VAL A 85 -12.48 -0.14 -7.54
CA VAL A 85 -11.57 -1.11 -6.94
C VAL A 85 -10.52 -1.46 -7.98
N THR A 86 -9.24 -1.16 -7.70
CA THR A 86 -8.16 -1.47 -8.64
C THR A 86 -7.36 -2.66 -8.13
N ILE A 87 -7.20 -3.69 -8.97
CA ILE A 87 -6.57 -4.97 -8.59
C ILE A 87 -5.46 -5.31 -9.59
N ASN A 88 -4.30 -5.70 -9.08
CA ASN A 88 -3.21 -6.19 -9.91
C ASN A 88 -3.63 -7.45 -10.68
N LYS A 89 -3.40 -7.48 -12.00
CA LYS A 89 -3.76 -8.58 -12.90
C LYS A 89 -3.05 -9.90 -12.58
N ALA A 90 -1.91 -9.86 -11.89
CA ALA A 90 -1.22 -11.06 -11.41
C ALA A 90 -1.99 -11.78 -10.29
N ASN A 91 -2.89 -11.10 -9.59
CA ASN A 91 -3.71 -11.70 -8.54
C ASN A 91 -4.80 -12.62 -9.13
N TYR A 92 -4.94 -13.81 -8.56
CA TYR A 92 -5.98 -14.77 -8.97
C TYR A 92 -7.39 -14.18 -8.90
N SER A 93 -7.70 -13.46 -7.84
CA SER A 93 -9.03 -12.84 -7.65
C SER A 93 -9.36 -11.81 -8.73
N HIS A 94 -8.38 -11.13 -9.35
CA HIS A 94 -8.63 -10.24 -10.49
C HIS A 94 -9.34 -11.00 -11.62
N HIS A 95 -8.84 -12.18 -11.96
CA HIS A 95 -9.40 -13.02 -13.02
C HIS A 95 -10.80 -13.50 -12.67
N VAL A 96 -10.99 -13.98 -11.43
CA VAL A 96 -12.29 -14.44 -10.94
C VAL A 96 -13.33 -13.32 -10.99
N ILE A 97 -13.00 -12.14 -10.48
CA ILE A 97 -13.91 -10.98 -10.46
C ILE A 97 -14.25 -10.51 -11.88
N LYS A 98 -13.25 -10.52 -12.78
CA LYS A 98 -13.49 -10.16 -14.19
C LYS A 98 -14.47 -11.11 -14.89
N GLN A 99 -14.47 -12.40 -14.50
CA GLN A 99 -15.39 -13.39 -15.05
C GLN A 99 -16.77 -13.35 -14.39
N THR A 100 -16.85 -13.20 -13.08
CA THR A 100 -18.12 -13.29 -12.33
C THR A 100 -18.87 -11.96 -12.29
N GLY A 101 -18.18 -10.84 -12.42
CA GLY A 101 -18.76 -9.50 -12.34
C GLY A 101 -19.20 -9.08 -10.94
N ILE A 102 -18.86 -9.83 -9.89
CA ILE A 102 -19.26 -9.54 -8.51
C ILE A 102 -18.10 -9.70 -7.53
N MET A 103 -18.13 -8.94 -6.45
CA MET A 103 -17.20 -9.05 -5.33
C MET A 103 -17.83 -8.49 -4.04
N ASN A 104 -17.29 -8.86 -2.89
CA ASN A 104 -17.56 -8.16 -1.64
C ASN A 104 -16.32 -7.38 -1.22
N LEU A 105 -16.52 -6.17 -0.73
CA LEU A 105 -15.50 -5.30 -0.14
C LEU A 105 -15.68 -5.31 1.37
N ASN A 106 -14.69 -5.80 2.11
CA ASN A 106 -14.66 -5.83 3.57
C ASN A 106 -13.70 -4.74 4.06
N CYS A 107 -14.20 -3.71 4.74
CA CYS A 107 -13.40 -2.63 5.29
C CYS A 107 -12.76 -3.10 6.60
N LEU A 108 -11.43 -3.30 6.60
CA LEU A 108 -10.71 -3.75 7.79
C LEU A 108 -10.76 -2.69 8.89
N SER A 109 -10.98 -3.15 10.11
CA SER A 109 -10.87 -2.32 11.31
C SER A 109 -9.45 -2.38 11.89
N THR A 110 -9.10 -1.41 12.73
CA THR A 110 -7.79 -1.36 13.43
C THR A 110 -7.55 -2.54 14.37
N GLU A 111 -8.57 -3.36 14.64
CA GLU A 111 -8.45 -4.61 15.40
C GLU A 111 -7.98 -5.81 14.56
N ALA A 112 -7.86 -5.67 13.23
CA ALA A 112 -7.43 -6.78 12.38
C ALA A 112 -5.97 -7.15 12.68
N PRO A 113 -5.71 -8.41 13.10
CA PRO A 113 -4.35 -8.87 13.39
C PRO A 113 -3.56 -9.11 12.11
N PHE A 114 -2.23 -9.24 12.25
CA PHE A 114 -1.34 -9.49 11.12
C PHE A 114 -1.69 -10.77 10.33
N ASP A 115 -2.25 -11.79 11.00
CA ASP A 115 -2.65 -13.06 10.36
C ASP A 115 -3.65 -12.87 9.20
N ILE A 116 -4.50 -11.84 9.27
CA ILE A 116 -5.40 -11.47 8.17
C ILE A 116 -4.60 -11.08 6.93
N PHE A 117 -3.52 -10.32 7.12
CA PHE A 117 -2.64 -9.89 6.03
C PHE A 117 -1.83 -11.05 5.48
N GLN A 118 -1.32 -11.95 6.34
CA GLN A 118 -0.64 -13.17 5.88
C GLN A 118 -1.56 -14.05 5.05
N THR A 119 -2.80 -14.24 5.49
CA THR A 119 -3.78 -15.09 4.81
C THR A 119 -4.22 -14.51 3.47
N PHE A 120 -4.68 -13.26 3.47
CA PHE A 120 -5.30 -12.66 2.28
C PHE A 120 -4.31 -11.89 1.41
N GLY A 121 -3.15 -11.47 1.95
CA GLY A 121 -2.14 -10.68 1.24
C GLY A 121 -0.98 -11.51 0.67
N PHE A 122 -0.48 -12.52 1.40
CA PHE A 122 0.77 -13.19 1.05
C PHE A 122 0.59 -14.60 0.45
N GLN A 123 -0.64 -15.07 0.34
CA GLN A 123 -0.95 -16.39 -0.22
C GLN A 123 -1.76 -16.25 -1.50
N SER A 124 -1.67 -17.23 -2.39
CA SER A 124 -2.49 -17.29 -3.60
C SER A 124 -3.70 -18.19 -3.40
N GLY A 125 -4.90 -17.66 -3.65
CA GLY A 125 -6.14 -18.46 -3.67
C GLY A 125 -6.20 -19.52 -4.78
N ARG A 126 -5.20 -19.50 -5.67
CA ARG A 126 -5.04 -20.55 -6.70
C ARG A 126 -4.63 -21.88 -6.07
N THR A 127 -3.81 -21.84 -5.02
CA THR A 127 -3.19 -23.00 -4.39
C THR A 127 -3.69 -23.27 -2.96
N VAL A 128 -4.20 -22.26 -2.28
CA VAL A 128 -4.58 -22.32 -0.87
C VAL A 128 -6.04 -21.94 -0.69
N ASP A 129 -6.76 -22.72 0.13
CA ASP A 129 -8.04 -22.27 0.68
C ASP A 129 -7.79 -21.33 1.85
N LYS A 130 -7.97 -20.03 1.59
CA LYS A 130 -7.61 -18.97 2.54
C LYS A 130 -8.52 -18.93 3.76
N PHE A 131 -9.80 -19.26 3.62
CA PHE A 131 -10.75 -19.26 4.73
C PHE A 131 -10.54 -20.47 5.64
N ALA A 132 -10.43 -21.66 5.06
CA ALA A 132 -10.17 -22.89 5.82
C ALA A 132 -8.79 -22.84 6.50
N GLY A 133 -7.75 -22.39 5.78
CA GLY A 133 -6.39 -22.29 6.31
C GLY A 133 -6.24 -21.31 7.48
N ALA A 134 -7.05 -20.27 7.53
CA ALA A 134 -7.06 -19.30 8.63
C ALA A 134 -8.07 -19.65 9.75
N GLY A 135 -8.83 -20.74 9.61
CA GLY A 135 -9.89 -21.07 10.57
C GLY A 135 -11.01 -20.03 10.62
N ILE A 136 -11.21 -19.28 9.54
CA ILE A 136 -12.25 -18.26 9.45
C ILE A 136 -13.50 -18.91 8.88
N GLN A 137 -14.58 -18.90 9.67
CA GLN A 137 -15.93 -19.28 9.23
C GLN A 137 -16.57 -18.05 8.58
N PRO A 138 -16.68 -17.93 7.24
CA PRO A 138 -17.24 -16.75 6.61
C PRO A 138 -18.74 -16.63 6.88
N LEU A 139 -19.26 -15.41 6.83
CA LEU A 139 -20.66 -15.13 6.62
C LEU A 139 -20.89 -14.87 5.13
N TYR A 140 -22.15 -14.96 4.69
CA TYR A 140 -22.50 -14.78 3.29
C TYR A 140 -23.48 -13.63 3.13
N SER A 141 -23.25 -12.80 2.13
CA SER A 141 -24.11 -11.70 1.73
C SER A 141 -25.16 -12.14 0.71
N ASP A 142 -26.09 -11.26 0.35
CA ASP A 142 -27.20 -11.56 -0.55
C ASP A 142 -26.73 -11.99 -1.95
N ASN A 143 -25.54 -11.59 -2.39
CA ASN A 143 -24.94 -12.02 -3.66
C ASN A 143 -24.27 -13.42 -3.58
N GLY A 144 -24.33 -14.09 -2.43
CA GLY A 144 -23.77 -15.42 -2.19
C GLY A 144 -22.26 -15.45 -1.95
N LEU A 145 -21.58 -14.30 -1.89
CA LEU A 145 -20.15 -14.23 -1.61
C LEU A 145 -19.86 -14.12 -0.11
N ALA A 146 -18.74 -14.70 0.28
CA ALA A 146 -18.23 -14.64 1.64
C ALA A 146 -17.87 -13.21 2.06
N PHE A 147 -18.11 -12.88 3.34
CA PHE A 147 -17.50 -11.73 4.01
C PHE A 147 -16.98 -12.14 5.39
N LEU A 148 -16.05 -11.35 5.93
CA LEU A 148 -15.42 -11.64 7.20
C LEU A 148 -16.39 -11.42 8.38
N PRO A 149 -16.49 -12.36 9.34
CA PRO A 149 -17.38 -12.23 10.49
C PRO A 149 -16.88 -11.24 11.54
N LYS A 150 -15.58 -10.89 11.52
CA LYS A 150 -14.91 -10.04 12.48
C LYS A 150 -13.71 -9.33 11.84
N TYR A 151 -13.12 -8.36 12.54
CA TYR A 151 -12.00 -7.54 12.09
C TYR A 151 -12.35 -6.58 10.95
N ILE A 152 -13.64 -6.34 10.72
CA ILE A 152 -14.16 -5.36 9.78
C ILE A 152 -15.12 -4.41 10.49
N ASN A 153 -15.21 -3.18 10.02
CA ASN A 153 -16.21 -2.23 10.51
C ASN A 153 -17.42 -2.12 9.57
N SER A 154 -17.25 -2.51 8.31
CA SER A 154 -18.34 -2.54 7.33
C SER A 154 -17.99 -3.48 6.18
N PHE A 155 -19.02 -3.91 5.44
CA PHE A 155 -18.84 -4.55 4.15
C PHE A 155 -19.82 -4.00 3.12
N MET A 156 -19.48 -4.20 1.84
CA MET A 156 -20.32 -3.85 0.70
C MET A 156 -20.28 -4.97 -0.34
N SER A 157 -21.44 -5.39 -0.83
CA SER A 157 -21.55 -6.24 -2.01
C SER A 157 -21.53 -5.35 -3.25
N LEU A 158 -20.65 -5.67 -4.17
CA LEU A 158 -20.36 -4.87 -5.35
C LEU A 158 -20.66 -5.67 -6.63
N LYS A 159 -21.32 -5.00 -7.59
CA LYS A 159 -21.52 -5.49 -8.94
C LYS A 159 -20.70 -4.64 -9.91
N VAL A 160 -19.89 -5.27 -10.73
CA VAL A 160 -19.06 -4.60 -11.73
C VAL A 160 -19.95 -4.04 -12.84
N GLU A 161 -19.87 -2.72 -13.07
CA GLU A 161 -20.54 -2.01 -14.13
C GLU A 161 -19.60 -1.76 -15.32
N GLN A 162 -18.31 -1.51 -15.03
CA GLN A 162 -17.31 -1.24 -16.05
C GLN A 162 -15.95 -1.77 -15.58
N TYR A 163 -15.19 -2.30 -16.53
CA TYR A 163 -13.78 -2.67 -16.34
C TYR A 163 -12.90 -1.78 -17.22
N ILE A 164 -11.84 -1.22 -16.62
CA ILE A 164 -10.85 -0.40 -17.31
C ILE A 164 -9.50 -1.10 -17.16
N ASP A 165 -8.88 -1.38 -18.31
CA ASP A 165 -7.53 -1.94 -18.34
C ASP A 165 -6.50 -0.83 -18.06
N MET A 166 -5.60 -1.07 -17.10
CA MET A 166 -4.56 -0.13 -16.69
C MET A 166 -3.20 -0.85 -16.65
N ASP A 167 -2.80 -1.41 -17.74
CA ASP A 167 -1.53 -2.14 -17.95
C ASP A 167 -1.31 -3.27 -16.92
N THR A 168 -0.69 -2.98 -15.79
CA THR A 168 -0.41 -3.95 -14.72
C THR A 168 -1.62 -4.25 -13.83
N HIS A 169 -2.62 -3.38 -13.83
CA HIS A 169 -3.82 -3.47 -13.00
C HIS A 169 -5.09 -3.42 -13.83
N GLY A 170 -6.19 -3.86 -13.25
CA GLY A 170 -7.54 -3.63 -13.76
C GLY A 170 -8.35 -2.83 -12.74
N MET A 171 -9.01 -1.77 -13.20
CA MET A 171 -9.93 -0.99 -12.38
C MET A 171 -11.36 -1.44 -12.66
N PHE A 172 -12.06 -1.81 -11.61
CA PHE A 172 -13.46 -2.21 -11.62
C PHE A 172 -14.30 -1.06 -11.06
N ILE A 173 -15.18 -0.48 -11.89
CA ILE A 173 -16.18 0.49 -11.44
C ILE A 173 -17.43 -0.30 -11.08
N CYS A 174 -17.88 -0.21 -9.84
CA CYS A 174 -18.91 -1.06 -9.29
C CYS A 174 -20.07 -0.24 -8.71
N SER A 175 -21.29 -0.74 -8.87
CA SER A 175 -22.45 -0.35 -8.08
C SER A 175 -22.48 -1.13 -6.76
N ILE A 176 -23.08 -0.52 -5.72
CA ILE A 176 -23.28 -1.15 -4.42
C ILE A 176 -24.66 -1.81 -4.44
N THR A 177 -24.72 -3.13 -4.23
CA THR A 177 -25.99 -3.89 -4.17
C THR A 177 -26.45 -4.16 -2.74
N GLU A 178 -25.52 -4.24 -1.79
CA GLU A 178 -25.78 -4.37 -0.35
C GLU A 178 -24.66 -3.66 0.41
N SER A 179 -24.96 -3.08 1.56
CA SER A 179 -23.95 -2.52 2.47
C SER A 179 -24.42 -2.60 3.91
N ARG A 180 -23.49 -2.92 4.82
CA ARG A 180 -23.76 -2.98 6.27
C ARG A 180 -22.60 -2.40 7.07
N VAL A 181 -22.92 -1.63 8.09
CA VAL A 181 -21.99 -1.26 9.15
C VAL A 181 -22.02 -2.37 10.21
N ILE A 182 -20.85 -2.94 10.50
CA ILE A 182 -20.69 -4.07 11.43
C ILE A 182 -20.24 -3.57 12.81
N SER A 183 -19.33 -2.59 12.85
CA SER A 183 -18.84 -2.02 14.09
C SER A 183 -18.53 -0.52 13.94
N LYS A 184 -18.26 0.14 15.08
CA LYS A 184 -17.83 1.54 15.12
C LYS A 184 -16.30 1.69 15.26
N VAL A 185 -15.56 0.57 15.17
CA VAL A 185 -14.11 0.59 15.24
C VAL A 185 -13.56 1.31 14.01
N GLU A 186 -12.48 2.06 14.18
CA GLU A 186 -11.86 2.83 13.10
C GLU A 186 -11.39 1.94 11.95
N THR A 187 -11.50 2.47 10.73
CA THR A 187 -10.98 1.80 9.53
C THR A 187 -9.47 1.77 9.57
N MET A 188 -8.89 0.60 9.30
CA MET A 188 -7.45 0.45 9.18
C MET A 188 -6.94 1.21 7.95
N THR A 189 -6.01 2.12 8.16
CA THR A 189 -5.26 2.78 7.09
C THR A 189 -3.95 2.04 6.82
N TYR A 190 -3.38 2.24 5.64
CA TYR A 190 -2.08 1.66 5.30
C TYR A 190 -0.98 2.12 6.26
N ASN A 191 -1.00 3.41 6.65
CA ASN A 191 -0.05 3.94 7.64
C ASN A 191 -0.23 3.30 9.03
N TYR A 192 -1.49 3.10 9.47
CA TYR A 192 -1.75 2.41 10.74
C TYR A 192 -1.19 0.99 10.72
N TYR A 193 -1.45 0.25 9.63
CA TYR A 193 -0.92 -1.10 9.43
C TYR A 193 0.62 -1.15 9.53
N GLN A 194 1.30 -0.26 8.81
CA GLN A 194 2.77 -0.21 8.79
C GLN A 194 3.36 0.07 10.18
N ASN A 195 2.71 0.94 10.95
CA ASN A 195 3.24 1.39 12.24
C ASN A 195 2.86 0.48 13.42
N ASN A 196 1.69 -0.19 13.36
CA ASN A 196 1.10 -0.84 14.54
C ASN A 196 0.84 -2.34 14.35
N VAL A 197 0.65 -2.83 13.13
CA VAL A 197 0.21 -4.21 12.88
C VAL A 197 1.30 -5.05 12.23
N LYS A 198 2.00 -4.48 11.25
CA LYS A 198 3.09 -5.16 10.55
C LYS A 198 4.23 -5.44 11.53
N PRO A 199 4.67 -6.69 11.67
CA PRO A 199 5.83 -7.01 12.50
C PRO A 199 7.06 -6.25 12.00
N LYS A 200 7.77 -5.60 12.92
CA LYS A 200 9.08 -5.04 12.60
C LYS A 200 10.04 -6.21 12.39
N PRO A 201 10.83 -6.21 11.29
CA PRO A 201 11.82 -7.24 11.09
C PRO A 201 12.78 -7.28 12.28
N ALA A 202 13.03 -8.46 12.82
CA ALA A 202 14.09 -8.66 13.81
C ALA A 202 15.44 -8.64 13.06
N THR A 203 15.97 -7.44 12.82
CA THR A 203 17.23 -7.24 12.08
C THR A 203 18.45 -7.19 12.97
N GLU A 204 18.28 -7.12 14.29
CA GLU A 204 19.39 -7.08 15.26
C GLU A 204 20.35 -8.26 15.06
N GLY A 205 21.60 -7.95 14.74
CA GLY A 205 22.67 -8.95 14.51
C GLY A 205 22.56 -9.73 13.19
N LYS A 206 21.62 -9.39 12.30
CA LYS A 206 21.50 -9.99 10.99
C LYS A 206 22.14 -9.11 9.93
N LYS A 207 22.75 -9.77 8.92
CA LYS A 207 23.24 -9.13 7.71
C LYS A 207 22.42 -9.60 6.52
N GLY A 208 22.31 -8.76 5.50
CA GLY A 208 21.58 -9.09 4.29
C GLY A 208 20.58 -8.01 3.88
N PHE A 209 19.44 -8.43 3.37
CA PHE A 209 18.41 -7.53 2.84
C PHE A 209 17.05 -7.86 3.44
N VAL A 210 16.28 -6.85 3.78
CA VAL A 210 14.93 -7.00 4.31
C VAL A 210 13.88 -6.52 3.30
N CYS A 211 12.87 -7.34 3.08
CA CYS A 211 11.72 -6.97 2.26
C CYS A 211 10.86 -5.92 2.98
N LYS A 212 10.78 -4.71 2.43
CA LYS A 212 9.96 -3.60 2.98
C LYS A 212 8.47 -3.95 3.05
N VAL A 213 8.00 -4.86 2.22
CA VAL A 213 6.58 -5.24 2.15
C VAL A 213 6.20 -6.20 3.27
N CYS A 214 6.94 -7.30 3.48
CA CYS A 214 6.54 -8.36 4.41
C CYS A 214 7.53 -8.64 5.55
N GLY A 215 8.69 -7.98 5.56
CA GLY A 215 9.72 -8.19 6.60
C GLY A 215 10.56 -9.46 6.41
N TYR A 216 10.43 -10.17 5.29
CA TYR A 216 11.30 -11.31 4.98
C TYR A 216 12.74 -10.85 4.90
N ILE A 217 13.66 -11.60 5.53
CA ILE A 217 15.09 -11.33 5.51
C ILE A 217 15.76 -12.32 4.55
N TYR A 218 16.48 -11.79 3.58
CA TYR A 218 17.40 -12.52 2.73
C TYR A 218 18.78 -12.41 3.35
N GLU A 219 19.34 -13.53 3.80
CA GLU A 219 20.66 -13.61 4.43
C GLU A 219 21.72 -13.86 3.33
N GLY A 220 22.32 -12.78 2.82
CA GLY A 220 23.36 -12.83 1.78
C GLY A 220 24.02 -11.46 1.63
N ASP A 221 25.27 -11.45 1.15
CA ASP A 221 26.03 -10.21 0.96
C ASP A 221 25.51 -9.38 -0.23
N GLU A 222 24.92 -10.04 -1.23
CA GLU A 222 24.33 -9.43 -2.43
C GLU A 222 22.94 -10.01 -2.70
N LEU A 223 22.01 -9.14 -3.08
CA LEU A 223 20.66 -9.56 -3.48
C LEU A 223 20.65 -9.81 -5.01
N PRO A 224 20.32 -11.03 -5.49
CA PRO A 224 20.24 -11.31 -6.92
C PRO A 224 19.28 -10.38 -7.65
N GLU A 225 19.62 -9.92 -8.86
CA GLU A 225 18.80 -8.95 -9.62
C GLU A 225 17.39 -9.46 -9.94
N ASP A 226 17.21 -10.76 -10.06
CA ASP A 226 15.94 -11.43 -10.34
C ASP A 226 15.27 -12.00 -9.08
N PHE A 227 15.77 -11.65 -7.87
CA PHE A 227 15.23 -12.19 -6.63
C PHE A 227 13.78 -11.78 -6.43
N ILE A 228 12.97 -12.77 -6.10
CA ILE A 228 11.56 -12.59 -5.76
C ILE A 228 11.32 -13.06 -4.34
N CYS A 229 10.75 -12.20 -3.52
CA CYS A 229 10.43 -12.52 -2.14
C CYS A 229 9.58 -13.81 -2.06
N PRO A 230 10.02 -14.85 -1.31
CA PRO A 230 9.29 -16.11 -1.23
C PRO A 230 7.93 -15.95 -0.53
N LEU A 231 7.77 -14.93 0.34
CA LEU A 231 6.54 -14.69 1.07
C LEU A 231 5.53 -13.84 0.29
N CYS A 232 5.92 -12.64 -0.14
CA CYS A 232 4.98 -11.68 -0.74
C CYS A 232 5.11 -11.53 -2.26
N LYS A 233 6.09 -12.21 -2.88
CA LYS A 233 6.34 -12.22 -4.33
C LYS A 233 6.74 -10.87 -4.93
N HIS A 234 7.19 -9.92 -4.13
CA HIS A 234 7.76 -8.66 -4.58
C HIS A 234 9.21 -8.84 -5.02
N GLY A 235 9.66 -8.00 -5.96
CA GLY A 235 11.01 -8.05 -6.50
C GLY A 235 12.03 -7.25 -5.70
N VAL A 236 13.25 -7.16 -6.21
CA VAL A 236 14.42 -6.51 -5.55
C VAL A 236 14.19 -5.05 -5.18
N ALA A 237 13.37 -4.31 -5.94
CA ALA A 237 13.06 -2.90 -5.66
C ALA A 237 12.39 -2.68 -4.29
N ASP A 238 11.79 -3.73 -3.73
CA ASP A 238 11.14 -3.71 -2.42
C ASP A 238 12.04 -4.23 -1.30
N PHE A 239 13.33 -4.42 -1.54
CA PHE A 239 14.31 -4.79 -0.53
C PHE A 239 15.23 -3.63 -0.19
N GLU A 240 15.66 -3.59 1.05
CA GLU A 240 16.66 -2.66 1.54
C GLU A 240 17.74 -3.41 2.33
N PRO A 241 19.02 -2.96 2.30
CA PRO A 241 20.07 -3.57 3.09
C PRO A 241 19.78 -3.40 4.59
N ILE A 242 20.13 -4.42 5.38
CA ILE A 242 20.09 -4.34 6.84
C ILE A 242 21.34 -3.61 7.29
N GLU A 243 21.17 -2.40 7.82
CA GLU A 243 22.24 -1.65 8.48
C GLU A 243 22.59 -2.36 9.80
N GLY A 244 23.81 -2.84 9.91
CA GLY A 244 24.33 -3.54 11.09
C GLY A 244 24.82 -2.61 12.20
#